data_4fd6e5e0f6894fe18f1af18083b2d809
#
_entry.id   4fd6e5e0f6894fe18f1af18083b2d809
#
_cell.length_a   1.000
_cell.length_b   1.000
_cell.length_c   1.000
_cell.angle_alpha   90.00
_cell.angle_beta   90.00
_cell.angle_gamma   90.00
#
_symmetry.space_group_name_H-M   'P 1'
#
loop_
_entity.id
_entity.type
_entity.pdbx_description
1 polymer ?
#
loop_
_entity_poly.entity_id
_entity_poly.type
_entity_poly.pdbx_seq_one_letter_code
_entity_poly.pdbx_strand_id
1 'polypeptide(L)'
;MKSKNRFIKKIIILILLFLIIFSIFIISYGQELTAEEITSKMNKLMNQDTVEAQVKMTIITTSGEERVFIYDSYSKNRGEKNLLRYIEPKRAQGQAILMLNYADDIWMYFPRTKRIRKLATNSKSQKMEGSDFSYEDTGASDAFIEDFNSKKLGSEMKEGYDCYKIEMLKKEGIESGYSRLIMWVIKDNFYPVVINYYDAENPELLLKTLIQYDIKKIDGIPTATKMIMYNQRENSQTSIEMLEVKYNIELDDSLFTERNLQRR
;
A
#
# COMPACT_ATOMS: atom_id res chain seq x y z
N MET A 1 31.04 27.66 -61.03
CA MET A 1 31.60 26.92 -59.92
C MET A 1 31.11 27.40 -58.53
N LYS A 2 30.95 28.69 -58.27
CA LYS A 2 30.51 29.23 -56.92
C LYS A 2 29.09 28.86 -56.50
N SER A 3 28.14 28.73 -57.44
CA SER A 3 26.73 28.39 -57.15
C SER A 3 26.53 26.92 -56.65
N LYS A 4 27.25 25.97 -57.27
CA LYS A 4 27.16 24.55 -56.90
C LYS A 4 27.70 24.28 -55.49
N ASN A 5 28.75 24.97 -55.06
CA ASN A 5 29.30 24.87 -53.72
C ASN A 5 28.38 25.46 -52.64
N ARG A 6 27.56 26.45 -53.00
CA ARG A 6 26.58 27.06 -52.05
C ARG A 6 25.38 26.15 -51.83
N PHE A 7 24.97 25.42 -52.85
CA PHE A 7 23.91 24.44 -52.81
C PHE A 7 24.30 23.21 -51.97
N ILE A 8 25.52 22.69 -52.17
CA ILE A 8 26.07 21.56 -51.43
C ILE A 8 26.21 21.91 -49.94
N LYS A 9 26.68 23.12 -49.58
CA LYS A 9 26.75 23.59 -48.21
C LYS A 9 25.40 23.67 -47.55
N LYS A 10 24.35 24.11 -48.22
CA LYS A 10 22.96 24.13 -47.68
C LYS A 10 22.42 22.73 -47.39
N ILE A 11 22.70 21.76 -48.31
CA ILE A 11 22.27 20.36 -48.09
C ILE A 11 23.01 19.76 -46.87
N ILE A 12 24.29 20.00 -46.72
CA ILE A 12 25.08 19.51 -45.58
C ILE A 12 24.55 20.10 -44.27
N ILE A 13 24.22 21.39 -44.23
CA ILE A 13 23.62 22.04 -43.05
C ILE A 13 22.24 21.43 -42.74
N LEU A 14 21.44 21.17 -43.76
CA LEU A 14 20.11 20.54 -43.53
C LEU A 14 20.22 19.12 -42.97
N ILE A 15 21.19 18.34 -43.50
CA ILE A 15 21.46 16.97 -43.00
C ILE A 15 21.97 17.01 -41.54
N LEU A 16 22.87 17.96 -41.21
CA LEU A 16 23.38 18.15 -39.86
C LEU A 16 22.25 18.55 -38.90
N LEU A 17 21.36 19.47 -39.29
CA LEU A 17 20.18 19.84 -38.51
C LEU A 17 19.22 18.66 -38.33
N PHE A 18 19.00 17.86 -39.34
CA PHE A 18 18.16 16.66 -39.27
C PHE A 18 18.76 15.61 -38.31
N LEU A 19 20.09 15.40 -38.34
CA LEU A 19 20.80 14.50 -37.42
C LEU A 19 20.76 14.99 -35.99
N ILE A 20 20.85 16.30 -35.75
CA ILE A 20 20.72 16.91 -34.42
C ILE A 20 19.30 16.75 -33.90
N ILE A 21 18.28 17.02 -34.71
CA ILE A 21 16.87 16.84 -34.34
C ILE A 21 16.57 15.36 -34.08
N PHE A 22 17.12 14.47 -34.89
CA PHE A 22 16.95 13.03 -34.74
C PHE A 22 17.65 12.49 -33.48
N SER A 23 18.83 13.03 -33.14
CA SER A 23 19.53 12.68 -31.88
C SER A 23 18.78 13.18 -30.64
N ILE A 24 18.15 14.36 -30.70
CA ILE A 24 17.30 14.88 -29.61
C ILE A 24 16.04 14.02 -29.47
N PHE A 25 15.47 13.54 -30.57
CA PHE A 25 14.32 12.66 -30.57
C PHE A 25 14.63 11.28 -29.95
N ILE A 26 15.83 10.74 -30.16
CA ILE A 26 16.28 9.46 -29.54
C ILE A 26 16.50 9.62 -28.04
N ILE A 27 17.01 10.77 -27.59
CA ILE A 27 17.22 11.04 -26.14
C ILE A 27 15.88 11.23 -25.41
N SER A 28 14.84 11.70 -26.12
CA SER A 28 13.50 11.86 -25.55
C SER A 28 12.71 10.53 -25.49
N TYR A 29 13.20 9.47 -26.08
CA TYR A 29 12.55 8.15 -26.06
C TYR A 29 12.92 7.40 -24.78
N GLY A 30 12.12 7.66 -23.71
CA GLY A 30 11.97 6.76 -22.58
C GLY A 30 13.10 6.78 -21.56
N GLN A 31 13.23 7.85 -20.78
CA GLN A 31 13.84 7.69 -19.47
C GLN A 31 12.94 6.73 -18.67
N GLU A 32 13.43 5.50 -18.52
CA GLU A 32 12.71 4.48 -17.77
C GLU A 32 12.57 4.93 -16.30
N LEU A 33 11.36 4.88 -15.75
CA LEU A 33 11.12 5.33 -14.37
C LEU A 33 12.03 4.60 -13.39
N THR A 34 12.59 5.34 -12.45
CA THR A 34 13.38 4.79 -11.34
C THR A 34 12.48 4.07 -10.34
N ALA A 35 13.05 3.26 -9.46
CA ALA A 35 12.29 2.60 -8.41
C ALA A 35 11.59 3.61 -7.50
N GLU A 36 12.30 4.67 -7.14
CA GLU A 36 11.81 5.76 -6.28
C GLU A 36 10.63 6.52 -6.92
N GLU A 37 10.69 6.78 -8.22
CA GLU A 37 9.59 7.42 -8.94
C GLU A 37 8.36 6.52 -8.98
N ILE A 38 8.53 5.21 -9.21
CA ILE A 38 7.44 4.23 -9.22
C ILE A 38 6.80 4.13 -7.84
N THR A 39 7.61 3.97 -6.79
CA THR A 39 7.10 3.84 -5.41
C THR A 39 6.48 5.14 -4.90
N SER A 40 7.01 6.30 -5.28
CA SER A 40 6.41 7.61 -4.97
C SER A 40 5.01 7.76 -5.61
N LYS A 41 4.86 7.38 -6.89
CA LYS A 41 3.56 7.40 -7.58
C LYS A 41 2.57 6.41 -6.94
N MET A 42 3.02 5.20 -6.63
CA MET A 42 2.25 4.19 -5.93
C MET A 42 1.78 4.72 -4.56
N ASN A 43 2.68 5.27 -3.77
CA ASN A 43 2.38 5.79 -2.44
C ASN A 43 1.36 6.93 -2.48
N LYS A 44 1.52 7.86 -3.43
CA LYS A 44 0.58 8.96 -3.62
C LYS A 44 -0.82 8.47 -4.02
N LEU A 45 -0.89 7.35 -4.72
CA LEU A 45 -2.14 6.71 -5.10
C LEU A 45 -2.80 5.99 -3.92
N MET A 46 -2.02 5.20 -3.16
CA MET A 46 -2.53 4.36 -2.08
C MET A 46 -2.96 5.15 -0.85
N ASN A 47 -2.25 6.24 -0.56
CA ASN A 47 -2.44 7.02 0.66
C ASN A 47 -3.12 8.36 0.35
N GLN A 48 -4.44 8.34 0.39
CA GLN A 48 -5.27 9.53 0.25
C GLN A 48 -5.32 10.33 1.55
N ASP A 49 -5.61 11.63 1.48
CA ASP A 49 -5.61 12.51 2.67
C ASP A 49 -6.60 12.04 3.73
N THR A 50 -7.77 11.60 3.30
CA THR A 50 -8.77 10.96 4.17
C THR A 50 -9.45 9.80 3.44
N VAL A 51 -9.79 8.76 4.21
CA VAL A 51 -10.57 7.61 3.72
C VAL A 51 -11.59 7.24 4.78
N GLU A 52 -12.83 7.04 4.36
CA GLU A 52 -13.87 6.36 5.13
C GLU A 52 -14.27 5.11 4.36
N ALA A 53 -14.30 3.97 5.04
CA ALA A 53 -14.68 2.72 4.41
C ALA A 53 -15.47 1.83 5.39
N GLN A 54 -16.42 1.05 4.87
CA GLN A 54 -16.97 -0.10 5.56
C GLN A 54 -16.35 -1.36 4.98
N VAL A 55 -15.82 -2.20 5.85
CA VAL A 55 -14.96 -3.33 5.49
C VAL A 55 -15.54 -4.61 6.07
N LYS A 56 -15.60 -5.65 5.22
CA LYS A 56 -15.83 -7.03 5.67
C LYS A 56 -14.50 -7.78 5.63
N MET A 57 -14.09 -8.31 6.77
CA MET A 57 -12.91 -9.15 6.94
C MET A 57 -13.34 -10.59 7.23
N THR A 58 -12.86 -11.53 6.43
CA THR A 58 -13.10 -12.97 6.63
C THR A 58 -11.76 -13.66 6.85
N ILE A 59 -11.60 -14.27 8.03
CA ILE A 59 -10.39 -15.00 8.43
C ILE A 59 -10.69 -16.49 8.29
N ILE A 60 -9.85 -17.22 7.55
CA ILE A 60 -9.84 -18.68 7.51
C ILE A 60 -8.58 -19.15 8.22
N THR A 61 -8.77 -19.76 9.39
CA THR A 61 -7.66 -20.21 10.24
C THR A 61 -7.01 -21.48 9.69
N THR A 62 -5.85 -21.85 10.23
CA THR A 62 -5.16 -23.11 9.92
C THR A 62 -6.04 -24.36 10.11
N SER A 63 -6.99 -24.32 11.05
CA SER A 63 -7.96 -25.41 11.26
C SER A 63 -9.17 -25.36 10.32
N GLY A 64 -9.27 -24.36 9.43
CA GLY A 64 -10.42 -24.15 8.55
C GLY A 64 -11.59 -23.43 9.21
N GLU A 65 -11.45 -22.95 10.46
CA GLU A 65 -12.48 -22.14 11.09
C GLU A 65 -12.61 -20.80 10.39
N GLU A 66 -13.83 -20.40 10.06
CA GLU A 66 -14.14 -19.10 9.46
C GLU A 66 -14.62 -18.12 10.53
N ARG A 67 -14.04 -16.91 10.54
CA ARG A 67 -14.46 -15.78 11.38
C ARG A 67 -14.68 -14.56 10.51
N VAL A 68 -15.86 -13.96 10.63
CA VAL A 68 -16.25 -12.79 9.88
C VAL A 68 -16.37 -11.59 10.81
N PHE A 69 -15.80 -10.46 10.38
CA PHE A 69 -15.94 -9.16 11.02
C PHE A 69 -16.41 -8.13 10.01
N ILE A 70 -17.26 -7.21 10.44
CA ILE A 70 -17.58 -5.99 9.70
C ILE A 70 -17.19 -4.82 10.60
N TYR A 71 -16.49 -3.84 10.03
CA TYR A 71 -16.07 -2.65 10.76
C TYR A 71 -16.06 -1.42 9.86
N ASP A 72 -16.31 -0.26 10.47
CA ASP A 72 -16.03 1.03 9.86
C ASP A 72 -14.55 1.37 10.07
N SER A 73 -13.92 1.88 9.03
CA SER A 73 -12.53 2.30 9.01
C SER A 73 -12.44 3.76 8.59
N TYR A 74 -11.70 4.53 9.35
CA TYR A 74 -11.41 5.93 9.09
C TYR A 74 -9.91 6.13 9.08
N SER A 75 -9.40 6.77 8.03
CA SER A 75 -7.99 7.14 7.90
C SER A 75 -7.87 8.63 7.61
N LYS A 76 -6.89 9.30 8.22
CA LYS A 76 -6.63 10.74 8.02
C LYS A 76 -5.13 11.01 7.96
N ASN A 77 -4.76 12.12 7.31
CA ASN A 77 -3.38 12.54 7.10
C ASN A 77 -2.55 11.43 6.43
N ARG A 78 -3.07 10.86 5.34
CA ARG A 78 -2.38 9.82 4.57
C ARG A 78 -1.99 8.60 5.42
N GLY A 79 -2.86 8.21 6.37
CA GLY A 79 -2.68 7.07 7.24
C GLY A 79 -1.89 7.31 8.53
N GLU A 80 -1.48 8.56 8.82
CA GLU A 80 -0.90 8.91 10.14
C GLU A 80 -1.87 8.56 11.28
N LYS A 81 -3.19 8.73 11.02
CA LYS A 81 -4.25 8.45 11.99
C LYS A 81 -5.24 7.45 11.40
N ASN A 82 -5.48 6.35 12.10
CA ASN A 82 -6.45 5.34 11.70
C ASN A 82 -7.34 4.97 12.88
N LEU A 83 -8.64 4.83 12.61
CA LEU A 83 -9.63 4.34 13.57
C LEU A 83 -10.45 3.24 12.92
N LEU A 84 -10.51 2.07 13.56
CA LEU A 84 -11.38 0.98 13.19
C LEU A 84 -12.42 0.79 14.29
N ARG A 85 -13.69 0.60 13.90
CA ARG A 85 -14.79 0.35 14.85
C ARG A 85 -15.62 -0.84 14.38
N TYR A 86 -15.60 -1.91 15.15
CA TYR A 86 -16.26 -3.15 14.81
C TYR A 86 -17.79 -3.04 14.97
N ILE A 87 -18.51 -3.47 13.95
CA ILE A 87 -19.97 -3.53 13.88
C ILE A 87 -20.44 -4.96 14.14
N GLU A 88 -19.79 -5.92 13.51
CA GLU A 88 -20.09 -7.36 13.61
C GLU A 88 -18.81 -8.16 13.87
N PRO A 89 -18.93 -9.33 14.51
CA PRO A 89 -20.10 -9.94 15.11
C PRO A 89 -20.47 -9.27 16.43
N LYS A 90 -21.66 -9.60 17.00
CA LYS A 90 -22.14 -9.02 18.25
C LYS A 90 -21.13 -9.10 19.41
N ARG A 91 -20.28 -10.12 19.41
CA ARG A 91 -19.20 -10.28 20.44
C ARG A 91 -18.11 -9.21 20.34
N ALA A 92 -17.88 -8.65 19.15
CA ALA A 92 -16.88 -7.61 18.88
C ALA A 92 -17.52 -6.22 18.72
N GLN A 93 -18.85 -6.13 18.67
CA GLN A 93 -19.56 -4.89 18.42
C GLN A 93 -19.17 -3.79 19.38
N GLY A 94 -18.78 -2.63 18.84
CA GLY A 94 -18.31 -1.47 19.58
C GLY A 94 -16.85 -1.55 20.04
N GLN A 95 -16.13 -2.67 19.82
CA GLN A 95 -14.68 -2.69 19.95
C GLN A 95 -14.09 -1.69 18.95
N ALA A 96 -13.04 -0.99 19.37
CA ALA A 96 -12.39 -0.03 18.50
C ALA A 96 -10.87 -0.08 18.65
N ILE A 97 -10.18 0.21 17.56
CA ILE A 97 -8.72 0.28 17.48
C ILE A 97 -8.36 1.66 16.93
N LEU A 98 -7.59 2.43 17.69
CA LEU A 98 -7.01 3.69 17.26
C LEU A 98 -5.51 3.48 17.05
N MET A 99 -5.03 3.82 15.88
CA MET A 99 -3.62 3.83 15.53
C MET A 99 -3.22 5.26 15.18
N LEU A 100 -2.19 5.78 15.81
CA LEU A 100 -1.61 7.10 15.55
C LEU A 100 -0.13 6.92 15.20
N ASN A 101 0.44 7.95 14.57
CA ASN A 101 1.86 7.97 14.22
C ASN A 101 2.26 6.73 13.39
N TYR A 102 1.44 6.40 12.36
CA TYR A 102 1.68 5.24 11.49
C TYR A 102 1.77 3.91 12.25
N ALA A 103 0.84 3.71 13.20
CA ALA A 103 0.74 2.55 14.08
C ALA A 103 1.89 2.40 15.10
N ASP A 104 2.69 3.41 15.36
CA ASP A 104 3.64 3.40 16.48
C ASP A 104 2.91 3.52 17.84
N ASP A 105 1.74 4.14 17.84
CA ASP A 105 0.87 4.27 19.01
C ASP A 105 -0.48 3.59 18.72
N ILE A 106 -0.78 2.53 19.48
CA ILE A 106 -2.00 1.72 19.26
C ILE A 106 -2.79 1.64 20.55
N TRP A 107 -4.08 1.99 20.50
CA TRP A 107 -5.03 1.83 21.60
C TRP A 107 -6.18 0.93 21.18
N MET A 108 -6.59 0.05 22.07
CA MET A 108 -7.76 -0.82 21.90
C MET A 108 -8.80 -0.54 22.96
N TYR A 109 -10.05 -0.37 22.54
CA TYR A 109 -11.20 -0.28 23.41
C TYR A 109 -11.98 -1.58 23.45
N PHE A 110 -12.27 -2.08 24.65
CA PHE A 110 -13.03 -3.29 24.91
C PHE A 110 -14.40 -2.94 25.52
N PRO A 111 -15.51 -2.95 24.77
CA PRO A 111 -16.80 -2.45 25.24
C PRO A 111 -17.37 -3.24 26.40
N ARG A 112 -17.10 -4.56 26.49
CA ARG A 112 -17.56 -5.41 27.60
C ARG A 112 -17.02 -5.01 28.95
N THR A 113 -15.76 -4.55 28.99
CA THR A 113 -15.08 -4.13 30.24
C THR A 113 -14.99 -2.61 30.35
N LYS A 114 -15.40 -1.87 29.32
CA LYS A 114 -15.25 -0.41 29.17
C LYS A 114 -13.81 0.06 29.39
N ARG A 115 -12.82 -0.77 29.04
CA ARG A 115 -11.40 -0.46 29.21
C ARG A 115 -10.74 -0.07 27.90
N ILE A 116 -9.87 0.93 27.96
CA ILE A 116 -8.91 1.25 26.92
C ILE A 116 -7.56 0.67 27.34
N ARG A 117 -6.84 0.06 26.42
CA ARG A 117 -5.45 -0.40 26.61
C ARG A 117 -4.59 0.17 25.51
N LYS A 118 -3.47 0.78 25.86
CA LYS A 118 -2.39 1.06 24.93
C LYS A 118 -1.58 -0.22 24.77
N LEU A 119 -1.28 -0.61 23.55
CA LEU A 119 -0.39 -1.72 23.25
C LEU A 119 1.07 -1.29 23.44
N ALA A 120 1.96 -2.24 23.64
CA ALA A 120 3.39 -1.97 23.73
C ALA A 120 3.93 -1.51 22.34
N THR A 121 4.99 -0.73 22.33
CA THR A 121 5.56 -0.13 21.11
C THR A 121 5.94 -1.17 20.04
N ASN A 122 6.39 -2.37 20.45
CA ASN A 122 6.72 -3.47 19.55
C ASN A 122 5.50 -4.28 19.06
N SER A 123 4.27 -3.81 19.33
CA SER A 123 3.06 -4.57 18.97
C SER A 123 2.65 -4.38 17.51
N LYS A 124 3.27 -3.47 16.76
CA LYS A 124 2.82 -3.20 15.38
C LYS A 124 2.96 -4.40 14.44
N SER A 125 3.90 -5.30 14.67
CA SER A 125 4.03 -6.57 13.94
C SER A 125 3.04 -7.67 14.37
N GLN A 126 2.26 -7.45 15.44
CA GLN A 126 1.28 -8.43 15.91
C GLN A 126 0.06 -8.47 15.00
N LYS A 127 -0.57 -9.66 14.95
CA LYS A 127 -1.79 -9.90 14.20
C LYS A 127 -2.98 -9.09 14.74
N MET A 128 -3.69 -8.40 13.86
CA MET A 128 -4.92 -7.70 14.19
C MET A 128 -6.09 -8.71 14.26
N GLU A 129 -6.74 -8.84 15.43
CA GLU A 129 -7.87 -9.75 15.67
C GLU A 129 -7.62 -11.22 15.28
N GLY A 130 -6.36 -11.65 15.23
CA GLY A 130 -5.98 -12.99 14.78
C GLY A 130 -6.08 -13.20 13.26
N SER A 131 -6.21 -12.12 12.49
CA SER A 131 -6.12 -12.13 11.03
C SER A 131 -4.67 -12.31 10.57
N ASP A 132 -4.45 -12.44 9.27
CA ASP A 132 -3.11 -12.46 8.70
C ASP A 132 -2.56 -11.04 8.42
N PHE A 133 -3.35 -10.01 8.71
CA PHE A 133 -2.90 -8.63 8.73
C PHE A 133 -2.35 -8.26 10.10
N SER A 134 -1.19 -7.62 10.12
CA SER A 134 -0.64 -6.98 11.32
C SER A 134 -1.15 -5.54 11.46
N TYR A 135 -0.93 -4.92 12.62
CA TYR A 135 -1.17 -3.48 12.78
C TYR A 135 -0.28 -2.67 11.83
N GLU A 136 0.95 -3.13 11.55
CA GLU A 136 1.86 -2.54 10.58
C GLU A 136 1.27 -2.53 9.17
N ASP A 137 0.68 -3.65 8.72
CA ASP A 137 0.05 -3.71 7.39
C ASP A 137 -1.10 -2.73 7.23
N THR A 138 -1.80 -2.44 8.33
CA THR A 138 -2.99 -1.59 8.32
C THR A 138 -2.65 -0.12 8.54
N GLY A 139 -1.60 0.17 9.29
CA GLY A 139 -1.32 1.51 9.78
C GLY A 139 -0.05 2.18 9.27
N ALA A 140 0.88 1.44 8.62
CA ALA A 140 2.18 2.01 8.25
C ALA A 140 2.12 3.00 7.07
N SER A 141 1.12 2.89 6.19
CA SER A 141 0.82 3.85 5.10
C SER A 141 2.04 4.56 4.49
N ASP A 142 2.18 5.88 4.65
CA ASP A 142 3.30 6.68 4.11
C ASP A 142 4.68 6.30 4.69
N ALA A 143 4.75 5.90 5.96
CA ALA A 143 6.00 5.47 6.61
C ALA A 143 6.65 4.30 5.86
N PHE A 144 5.85 3.48 5.19
CA PHE A 144 6.34 2.34 4.42
C PHE A 144 7.33 2.72 3.30
N ILE A 145 7.16 3.87 2.66
CA ILE A 145 8.12 4.39 1.65
C ILE A 145 9.35 5.00 2.33
N GLU A 146 9.15 5.65 3.47
CA GLU A 146 10.24 6.31 4.19
C GLU A 146 11.16 5.29 4.87
N ASP A 147 10.61 4.17 5.32
CA ASP A 147 11.31 3.14 6.09
C ASP A 147 12.10 2.14 5.21
N PHE A 148 11.83 2.11 3.90
CA PHE A 148 12.45 1.16 2.98
C PHE A 148 13.18 1.85 1.83
N ASN A 149 14.24 1.22 1.34
CA ASN A 149 14.93 1.59 0.10
C ASN A 149 14.33 0.81 -1.06
N SER A 150 13.96 1.46 -2.14
CA SER A 150 13.41 0.81 -3.32
C SER A 150 14.47 0.44 -4.34
N LYS A 151 14.29 -0.70 -5.02
CA LYS A 151 15.12 -1.15 -6.13
C LYS A 151 14.24 -1.81 -7.20
N LYS A 152 14.38 -1.39 -8.44
CA LYS A 152 13.70 -2.01 -9.58
C LYS A 152 14.43 -3.30 -9.97
N LEU A 153 13.70 -4.43 -9.92
CA LEU A 153 14.22 -5.74 -10.33
C LEU A 153 13.94 -6.05 -11.80
N GLY A 154 13.02 -5.30 -12.45
CA GLY A 154 12.62 -5.51 -13.83
C GLY A 154 11.13 -5.30 -14.03
N SER A 155 10.58 -6.01 -15.03
CA SER A 155 9.15 -6.00 -15.34
C SER A 155 8.71 -7.40 -15.74
N GLU A 156 7.50 -7.79 -15.36
CA GLU A 156 6.91 -9.06 -15.74
C GLU A 156 5.38 -9.02 -15.67
N MET A 157 4.72 -9.95 -16.32
CA MET A 157 3.27 -10.14 -16.18
C MET A 157 2.95 -10.74 -14.81
N LYS A 158 2.00 -10.14 -14.07
CA LYS A 158 1.53 -10.63 -12.77
C LYS A 158 0.03 -10.40 -12.64
N GLU A 159 -0.72 -11.44 -12.27
CA GLU A 159 -2.20 -11.40 -12.17
C GLU A 159 -2.89 -10.78 -13.41
N GLY A 160 -2.33 -11.02 -14.61
CA GLY A 160 -2.86 -10.49 -15.88
C GLY A 160 -2.46 -9.06 -16.21
N TYR A 161 -1.64 -8.39 -15.40
CA TYR A 161 -1.16 -7.03 -15.63
C TYR A 161 0.33 -6.98 -15.99
N ASP A 162 0.72 -6.02 -16.85
CA ASP A 162 2.14 -5.67 -17.07
C ASP A 162 2.63 -4.80 -15.90
N CYS A 163 3.57 -5.34 -15.14
CA CYS A 163 3.99 -4.78 -13.86
C CYS A 163 5.48 -4.45 -13.85
N TYR A 164 5.82 -3.37 -13.13
CA TYR A 164 7.16 -3.22 -12.56
C TYR A 164 7.31 -4.17 -11.37
N LYS A 165 8.45 -4.84 -11.26
CA LYS A 165 8.83 -5.64 -10.10
C LYS A 165 9.78 -4.82 -9.24
N ILE A 166 9.36 -4.46 -8.05
CA ILE A 166 10.07 -3.58 -7.13
C ILE A 166 10.42 -4.35 -5.85
N GLU A 167 11.66 -4.28 -5.44
CA GLU A 167 12.11 -4.70 -4.13
C GLU A 167 12.15 -3.49 -3.20
N MET A 168 11.63 -3.64 -2.00
CA MET A 168 11.70 -2.69 -0.91
C MET A 168 12.53 -3.33 0.20
N LEU A 169 13.72 -2.78 0.49
CA LEU A 169 14.62 -3.27 1.53
C LEU A 169 14.55 -2.37 2.75
N LYS A 170 14.28 -2.95 3.92
CA LYS A 170 14.22 -2.22 5.19
C LYS A 170 15.53 -1.47 5.44
N LYS A 171 15.42 -0.19 5.81
CA LYS A 171 16.58 0.63 6.22
C LYS A 171 17.11 0.19 7.59
N GLU A 172 18.37 0.45 7.84
CA GLU A 172 19.00 0.19 9.12
C GLU A 172 18.36 1.05 10.22
N GLY A 173 18.16 0.46 11.40
CA GLY A 173 17.54 1.13 12.55
C GLY A 173 16.02 1.17 12.55
N ILE A 174 15.35 0.70 11.49
CA ILE A 174 13.89 0.66 11.43
C ILE A 174 13.35 -0.62 12.09
N GLU A 175 12.37 -0.47 12.97
CA GLU A 175 11.60 -1.58 13.54
C GLU A 175 10.44 -1.93 12.60
N SER A 176 10.47 -3.14 12.06
CA SER A 176 9.43 -3.70 11.19
C SER A 176 9.42 -5.21 11.31
N GLY A 177 8.26 -5.83 11.16
CA GLY A 177 8.10 -7.28 11.03
C GLY A 177 8.71 -7.87 9.75
N TYR A 178 9.17 -7.00 8.83
CA TYR A 178 9.66 -7.40 7.52
C TYR A 178 11.09 -6.93 7.28
N SER A 179 11.93 -7.80 6.70
CA SER A 179 13.26 -7.43 6.19
C SER A 179 13.17 -6.78 4.81
N ARG A 180 12.27 -7.31 3.97
CA ARG A 180 12.03 -6.81 2.60
C ARG A 180 10.63 -7.14 2.13
N LEU A 181 10.22 -6.44 1.06
CA LEU A 181 9.03 -6.77 0.27
C LEU A 181 9.40 -6.87 -1.20
N ILE A 182 8.66 -7.71 -1.94
CA ILE A 182 8.67 -7.71 -3.39
C ILE A 182 7.27 -7.34 -3.85
N MET A 183 7.17 -6.27 -4.61
CA MET A 183 5.88 -5.74 -5.10
C MET A 183 5.81 -5.79 -6.61
N TRP A 184 4.63 -6.11 -7.13
CA TRP A 184 4.28 -5.98 -8.53
C TRP A 184 3.33 -4.81 -8.71
N VAL A 185 3.86 -3.74 -9.31
CA VAL A 185 3.17 -2.46 -9.48
C VAL A 185 2.75 -2.33 -10.93
N ILE A 186 1.44 -2.23 -11.19
CA ILE A 186 0.87 -2.11 -12.53
C ILE A 186 1.42 -0.86 -13.22
N LYS A 187 1.93 -0.99 -14.45
CA LYS A 187 2.56 0.12 -15.17
C LYS A 187 1.59 1.24 -15.52
N ASP A 188 0.36 0.90 -15.87
CA ASP A 188 -0.64 1.86 -16.36
C ASP A 188 -1.16 2.82 -15.28
N ASN A 189 -1.22 2.37 -14.02
CA ASN A 189 -1.88 3.12 -12.95
C ASN A 189 -1.11 3.13 -11.63
N PHE A 190 0.06 2.50 -11.54
CA PHE A 190 0.92 2.39 -10.37
C PHE A 190 0.27 1.70 -9.16
N TYR A 191 -0.77 0.89 -9.37
CA TYR A 191 -1.42 0.14 -8.30
C TYR A 191 -0.63 -1.15 -8.00
N PRO A 192 -0.30 -1.47 -6.72
CA PRO A 192 0.38 -2.72 -6.37
C PRO A 192 -0.62 -3.87 -6.40
N VAL A 193 -0.50 -4.80 -7.34
CA VAL A 193 -1.43 -5.93 -7.49
C VAL A 193 -1.04 -7.12 -6.62
N VAL A 194 0.25 -7.35 -6.39
CA VAL A 194 0.78 -8.40 -5.50
C VAL A 194 1.90 -7.83 -4.64
N ILE A 195 1.93 -8.22 -3.35
CA ILE A 195 3.01 -7.89 -2.43
C ILE A 195 3.41 -9.16 -1.67
N ASN A 196 4.68 -9.52 -1.74
CA ASN A 196 5.30 -10.57 -0.94
C ASN A 196 6.04 -9.95 0.24
N TYR A 197 5.82 -10.47 1.44
CA TYR A 197 6.41 -10.00 2.69
C TYR A 197 7.39 -11.04 3.22
N TYR A 198 8.63 -10.65 3.46
CA TYR A 198 9.69 -11.51 3.94
C TYR A 198 10.03 -11.24 5.40
N ASP A 199 10.31 -12.29 6.15
CA ASP A 199 10.53 -12.26 7.60
C ASP A 199 11.69 -11.32 7.99
N ALA A 200 11.52 -10.61 9.11
CA ALA A 200 12.52 -9.67 9.61
C ALA A 200 13.82 -10.35 10.05
N GLU A 201 13.74 -11.57 10.62
CA GLU A 201 14.86 -12.32 11.17
C GLU A 201 15.45 -13.30 10.14
N ASN A 202 14.60 -13.80 9.21
CA ASN A 202 15.01 -14.69 8.13
C ASN A 202 14.63 -14.10 6.76
N PRO A 203 15.47 -13.28 6.12
CA PRO A 203 15.16 -12.56 4.88
C PRO A 203 14.81 -13.44 3.67
N GLU A 204 15.10 -14.73 3.70
CA GLU A 204 14.73 -15.66 2.62
C GLU A 204 13.36 -16.32 2.85
N LEU A 205 12.79 -16.19 4.05
CA LEU A 205 11.50 -16.78 4.38
C LEU A 205 10.35 -15.88 3.92
N LEU A 206 9.59 -16.31 2.94
CA LEU A 206 8.35 -15.69 2.55
C LEU A 206 7.29 -15.96 3.62
N LEU A 207 6.90 -14.91 4.38
CA LEU A 207 5.88 -15.01 5.43
C LEU A 207 4.48 -15.04 4.86
N LYS A 208 4.17 -14.08 3.99
CA LYS A 208 2.82 -13.89 3.47
C LYS A 208 2.83 -13.20 2.11
N THR A 209 1.75 -13.38 1.38
CA THR A 209 1.49 -12.76 0.09
C THR A 209 0.13 -12.08 0.11
N LEU A 210 0.10 -10.78 -0.19
CA LEU A 210 -1.13 -10.04 -0.46
C LEU A 210 -1.39 -10.05 -1.95
N ILE A 211 -2.58 -10.45 -2.36
CA ILE A 211 -3.08 -10.32 -3.73
C ILE A 211 -4.30 -9.42 -3.73
N GLN A 212 -4.33 -8.46 -4.63
CA GLN A 212 -5.41 -7.48 -4.74
C GLN A 212 -6.21 -7.72 -6.01
N TYR A 213 -7.54 -7.79 -5.87
CA TYR A 213 -8.49 -8.14 -6.92
C TYR A 213 -9.51 -7.04 -7.14
N ASP A 214 -10.26 -7.16 -8.24
CA ASP A 214 -11.40 -6.30 -8.55
C ASP A 214 -11.06 -4.81 -8.47
N ILE A 215 -9.92 -4.43 -9.08
CA ILE A 215 -9.42 -3.04 -9.10
C ILE A 215 -10.37 -2.19 -9.94
N LYS A 216 -11.04 -1.24 -9.30
CA LYS A 216 -12.00 -0.29 -9.90
C LYS A 216 -11.57 1.13 -9.62
N LYS A 217 -12.05 2.08 -10.42
CA LYS A 217 -11.93 3.50 -10.10
C LYS A 217 -13.11 3.94 -9.24
N ILE A 218 -12.82 4.41 -8.03
CA ILE A 218 -13.79 5.03 -7.11
C ILE A 218 -13.31 6.45 -6.89
N ASP A 219 -14.13 7.43 -7.20
CA ASP A 219 -13.78 8.86 -7.20
C ASP A 219 -12.51 9.17 -8.01
N GLY A 220 -12.29 8.41 -9.10
CA GLY A 220 -11.11 8.53 -9.96
C GLY A 220 -9.87 7.79 -9.45
N ILE A 221 -9.89 7.23 -8.24
CA ILE A 221 -8.78 6.55 -7.57
C ILE A 221 -8.89 5.04 -7.83
N PRO A 222 -7.86 4.38 -8.41
CA PRO A 222 -7.80 2.93 -8.49
C PRO A 222 -7.87 2.31 -7.10
N THR A 223 -8.81 1.40 -6.91
CA THR A 223 -9.11 0.78 -5.61
C THR A 223 -9.39 -0.70 -5.81
N ALA A 224 -8.66 -1.57 -5.13
CA ALA A 224 -9.04 -2.97 -5.04
C ALA A 224 -10.24 -3.10 -4.09
N THR A 225 -11.35 -3.64 -4.57
CA THR A 225 -12.52 -3.88 -3.74
C THR A 225 -12.46 -5.22 -3.01
N LYS A 226 -11.52 -6.07 -3.38
CA LYS A 226 -11.22 -7.32 -2.68
C LYS A 226 -9.71 -7.52 -2.60
N MET A 227 -9.22 -8.00 -1.47
CA MET A 227 -7.83 -8.41 -1.30
C MET A 227 -7.75 -9.65 -0.42
N ILE A 228 -6.74 -10.49 -0.63
CA ILE A 228 -6.52 -11.70 0.16
C ILE A 228 -5.06 -11.73 0.60
N MET A 229 -4.84 -11.84 1.90
CA MET A 229 -3.56 -12.12 2.51
C MET A 229 -3.44 -13.63 2.75
N TYR A 230 -2.49 -14.26 2.09
CA TYR A 230 -2.12 -15.66 2.29
C TYR A 230 -0.94 -15.75 3.24
N ASN A 231 -1.08 -16.42 4.36
CA ASN A 231 -0.01 -16.66 5.31
C ASN A 231 0.65 -18.00 5.00
N GLN A 232 1.86 -17.94 4.44
CA GLN A 232 2.61 -19.14 4.04
C GLN A 232 3.11 -19.94 5.25
N ARG A 233 3.41 -19.26 6.35
CA ARG A 233 3.93 -19.88 7.57
C ARG A 233 2.85 -20.66 8.33
N GLU A 234 1.63 -20.11 8.41
CA GLU A 234 0.55 -20.68 9.21
C GLU A 234 -0.48 -21.42 8.37
N ASN A 235 -0.36 -21.38 7.05
CA ASN A 235 -1.35 -21.95 6.12
C ASN A 235 -2.77 -21.45 6.42
N SER A 236 -2.89 -20.15 6.65
CA SER A 236 -4.15 -19.43 6.88
C SER A 236 -4.32 -18.35 5.83
N GLN A 237 -5.52 -17.80 5.73
CA GLN A 237 -5.77 -16.66 4.84
C GLN A 237 -6.82 -15.72 5.41
N THR A 238 -6.67 -14.44 5.09
CA THR A 238 -7.63 -13.41 5.44
C THR A 238 -8.03 -12.63 4.20
N SER A 239 -9.33 -12.58 3.89
CA SER A 239 -9.86 -11.72 2.85
C SER A 239 -10.44 -10.44 3.42
N ILE A 240 -10.24 -9.34 2.69
CA ILE A 240 -10.85 -8.03 2.93
C ILE A 240 -11.73 -7.71 1.72
N GLU A 241 -12.99 -7.33 1.98
CA GLU A 241 -13.93 -6.82 0.98
C GLU A 241 -14.34 -5.39 1.38
N MET A 242 -14.12 -4.41 0.50
CA MET A 242 -14.59 -3.04 0.68
C MET A 242 -16.08 -3.00 0.33
N LEU A 243 -16.95 -2.85 1.32
CA LEU A 243 -18.40 -2.73 1.12
C LEU A 243 -18.77 -1.33 0.63
N GLU A 244 -18.17 -0.32 1.25
CA GLU A 244 -18.25 1.08 0.86
C GLU A 244 -16.87 1.73 1.05
N VAL A 245 -16.54 2.71 0.21
CA VAL A 245 -15.35 3.54 0.38
C VAL A 245 -15.59 4.93 -0.16
N LYS A 246 -15.10 5.95 0.56
CA LYS A 246 -15.13 7.36 0.18
C LYS A 246 -13.74 7.95 0.45
N TYR A 247 -13.27 8.74 -0.49
CA TYR A 247 -11.97 9.39 -0.44
C TYR A 247 -12.09 10.89 -0.29
N ASN A 248 -11.10 11.50 0.36
CA ASN A 248 -10.91 12.94 0.43
C ASN A 248 -12.15 13.70 0.96
N ILE A 249 -12.84 13.07 1.91
CA ILE A 249 -13.97 13.67 2.63
C ILE A 249 -13.49 14.39 3.89
N GLU A 250 -14.31 15.28 4.43
CA GLU A 250 -14.00 15.93 5.70
C GLU A 250 -14.18 14.95 6.87
N LEU A 251 -13.11 14.73 7.65
CA LEU A 251 -13.12 13.94 8.88
C LEU A 251 -12.68 14.82 10.06
N ASP A 252 -13.49 14.86 11.13
CA ASP A 252 -13.19 15.62 12.34
C ASP A 252 -12.02 14.97 13.12
N ASP A 253 -11.06 15.77 13.57
CA ASP A 253 -9.91 15.28 14.34
C ASP A 253 -10.32 14.64 15.67
N SER A 254 -11.48 14.99 16.22
CA SER A 254 -12.01 14.37 17.42
C SER A 254 -12.30 12.87 17.28
N LEU A 255 -12.45 12.37 16.04
CA LEU A 255 -12.58 10.94 15.76
C LEU A 255 -11.33 10.17 16.22
N PHE A 256 -10.15 10.77 16.06
CA PHE A 256 -8.86 10.13 16.29
C PHE A 256 -8.31 10.41 17.68
N THR A 257 -9.16 10.29 18.69
CA THR A 257 -8.79 10.50 20.10
C THR A 257 -9.13 9.29 20.96
N GLU A 258 -8.37 9.03 22.01
CA GLU A 258 -8.68 7.98 22.98
C GLU A 258 -10.10 8.14 23.58
N ARG A 259 -10.53 9.38 23.80
CA ARG A 259 -11.88 9.67 24.29
C ARG A 259 -12.97 9.18 23.33
N ASN A 260 -12.72 9.26 22.02
CA ASN A 260 -13.69 8.83 21.01
C ASN A 260 -13.80 7.31 20.91
N LEU A 261 -12.79 6.55 21.35
CA LEU A 261 -12.86 5.07 21.34
C LEU A 261 -14.08 4.55 22.11
N GLN A 262 -14.54 5.26 23.14
CA GLN A 262 -15.68 4.87 23.98
C GLN A 262 -17.03 5.31 23.42
N ARG A 263 -17.06 6.14 22.37
CA ARG A 263 -18.30 6.58 21.73
C ARG A 263 -18.88 5.43 20.91
N ARG A 264 -20.23 5.34 20.92
CA ARG A 264 -20.99 4.38 20.10
C ARG A 264 -21.32 4.99 18.76
#